data_204360768b9578b898e31e19518ef5d4
#
_entry.id   204360768b9578b898e31e19518ef5d4
#
_cell.length_a   1.000
_cell.length_b   1.000
_cell.length_c   1.000
_cell.angle_alpha   90.00
_cell.angle_beta   90.00
_cell.angle_gamma   90.00
#
_symmetry.space_group_name_H-M   'P 1'
#
loop_
_entity.id
_entity.type
_entity.pdbx_description
1 polymer ?
#
loop_
_entity_poly.entity_id
_entity_poly.type
_entity_poly.pdbx_seq_one_letter_code
_entity_poly.pdbx_strand_id
1 'polypeptide(L)'
;RLRVALSALTMAEYFRDVQNQDVLLFIDNIFRFTQAGSEVSTLLGRMPSAVGYQPNLADEMGLLQERITSTRGHSITSMQAIYVPADDYTDPAPATTFAHLDATTELNRDIASRGLYPAIDPLTSTSRILDPLIVGEEHYRVANEVKAILQKNKELQDIIAILGVDELGEEDKLVVHRARRIEQFLSQNTYTAEKFTQVPGSTVPLADTIEGFSKLCSGEVDHIPEQAFFNVGGLDDVMRNYEEMQK
;
A
#
# COMPACT_ATOMS: atom_id res chain seq x y z
N ARG A 1 -23.36 -14.24 -9.15
CA ARG A 1 -22.10 -13.56 -8.72
C ARG A 1 -22.42 -12.26 -7.97
N LEU A 2 -23.21 -11.36 -8.54
CA LEU A 2 -23.58 -10.08 -7.87
C LEU A 2 -24.17 -10.29 -6.47
N ARG A 3 -25.10 -11.23 -6.31
CA ARG A 3 -25.78 -11.51 -5.02
C ARG A 3 -24.89 -12.19 -3.98
N VAL A 4 -23.82 -12.83 -4.38
CA VAL A 4 -22.90 -13.53 -3.44
C VAL A 4 -22.25 -12.51 -2.50
N ALA A 5 -21.77 -11.38 -3.03
CA ALA A 5 -21.19 -10.31 -2.23
C ALA A 5 -22.18 -9.74 -1.19
N LEU A 6 -23.42 -9.48 -1.63
CA LEU A 6 -24.48 -8.98 -0.73
C LEU A 6 -24.87 -10.02 0.34
N SER A 7 -24.91 -11.32 -0.03
CA SER A 7 -25.21 -12.39 0.92
C SER A 7 -24.10 -12.55 1.96
N ALA A 8 -22.84 -12.51 1.55
CA ALA A 8 -21.69 -12.56 2.46
C ALA A 8 -21.69 -11.36 3.42
N LEU A 9 -22.00 -10.18 2.90
CA LEU A 9 -22.10 -8.98 3.73
C LEU A 9 -23.26 -9.07 4.74
N THR A 10 -24.40 -9.64 4.34
CA THR A 10 -25.52 -9.85 5.28
C THR A 10 -25.14 -10.82 6.42
N MET A 11 -24.32 -11.85 6.14
CA MET A 11 -23.77 -12.71 7.20
C MET A 11 -22.83 -11.93 8.12
N ALA A 12 -21.96 -11.09 7.58
CA ALA A 12 -21.08 -10.23 8.37
C ALA A 12 -21.86 -9.27 9.27
N GLU A 13 -22.92 -8.66 8.75
CA GLU A 13 -23.83 -7.81 9.52
C GLU A 13 -24.54 -8.59 10.64
N TYR A 14 -24.92 -9.84 10.42
CA TYR A 14 -25.50 -10.67 11.46
C TYR A 14 -24.52 -10.89 12.63
N PHE A 15 -23.26 -11.18 12.36
CA PHE A 15 -22.25 -11.32 13.40
C PHE A 15 -22.02 -10.01 14.15
N ARG A 16 -21.96 -8.89 13.43
CA ARG A 16 -21.78 -7.57 14.03
C ARG A 16 -22.98 -7.15 14.89
N ASP A 17 -24.19 -7.23 14.34
CA ASP A 17 -25.38 -6.57 14.91
C ASP A 17 -26.16 -7.48 15.87
N VAL A 18 -26.18 -8.81 15.65
CA VAL A 18 -26.92 -9.76 16.44
C VAL A 18 -26.02 -10.48 17.45
N GLN A 19 -24.82 -10.87 17.01
CA GLN A 19 -23.89 -11.57 17.91
C GLN A 19 -22.92 -10.65 18.64
N ASN A 20 -22.93 -9.34 18.35
CA ASN A 20 -22.07 -8.33 18.94
C ASN A 20 -20.58 -8.71 18.84
N GLN A 21 -20.13 -9.00 17.64
CA GLN A 21 -18.75 -9.38 17.34
C GLN A 21 -18.14 -8.43 16.31
N ASP A 22 -16.86 -8.12 16.46
CA ASP A 22 -16.09 -7.50 15.39
C ASP A 22 -15.82 -8.50 14.27
N VAL A 23 -15.99 -8.06 13.04
CA VAL A 23 -15.90 -8.92 11.85
C VAL A 23 -14.77 -8.45 10.95
N LEU A 24 -13.92 -9.37 10.54
CA LEU A 24 -12.94 -9.15 9.47
C LEU A 24 -13.43 -9.83 8.19
N LEU A 25 -13.75 -9.02 7.18
CA LEU A 25 -14.29 -9.46 5.90
C LEU A 25 -13.22 -9.38 4.80
N PHE A 26 -12.92 -10.52 4.19
CA PHE A 26 -12.02 -10.58 3.04
C PHE A 26 -12.82 -10.66 1.74
N ILE A 27 -12.49 -9.79 0.77
CA ILE A 27 -13.11 -9.76 -0.56
C ILE A 27 -12.03 -9.94 -1.62
N ASP A 28 -12.02 -11.08 -2.27
CA ASP A 28 -11.12 -11.39 -3.39
C ASP A 28 -11.94 -11.87 -4.60
N ASN A 29 -12.27 -11.03 -5.53
CA ASN A 29 -11.80 -9.63 -5.67
C ASN A 29 -13.02 -8.78 -6.02
N ILE A 30 -13.07 -7.53 -5.54
CA ILE A 30 -14.24 -6.65 -5.71
C ILE A 30 -14.55 -6.32 -7.17
N PHE A 31 -13.56 -6.35 -8.07
CA PHE A 31 -13.75 -6.16 -9.50
C PHE A 31 -14.73 -7.18 -10.10
N ARG A 32 -14.78 -8.41 -9.57
CA ARG A 32 -15.73 -9.43 -10.01
C ARG A 32 -17.19 -9.10 -9.71
N PHE A 33 -17.41 -8.34 -8.63
CA PHE A 33 -18.74 -7.80 -8.32
C PHE A 33 -19.17 -6.78 -9.38
N THR A 34 -18.31 -5.84 -9.74
CA THR A 34 -18.54 -4.85 -10.82
C THR A 34 -18.80 -5.54 -12.16
N GLN A 35 -17.99 -6.52 -12.52
CA GLN A 35 -18.13 -7.30 -13.76
C GLN A 35 -19.49 -8.02 -13.83
N ALA A 36 -19.91 -8.61 -12.72
CA ALA A 36 -21.23 -9.25 -12.65
C ALA A 36 -22.38 -8.25 -12.80
N GLY A 37 -22.25 -7.05 -12.28
CA GLY A 37 -23.20 -5.95 -12.48
C GLY A 37 -23.29 -5.55 -13.96
N SER A 38 -22.18 -5.45 -14.66
CA SER A 38 -22.12 -5.17 -16.09
C SER A 38 -22.80 -6.26 -16.93
N GLU A 39 -22.55 -7.54 -16.60
CA GLU A 39 -23.22 -8.67 -17.25
C GLU A 39 -24.75 -8.57 -17.11
N VAL A 40 -25.26 -8.30 -15.92
CA VAL A 40 -26.70 -8.13 -15.66
C VAL A 40 -27.28 -6.91 -16.39
N SER A 41 -26.58 -5.80 -16.39
CA SER A 41 -26.98 -4.57 -17.08
C SER A 41 -27.16 -4.82 -18.60
N THR A 42 -26.22 -5.53 -19.19
CA THR A 42 -26.27 -5.93 -20.61
C THR A 42 -27.47 -6.83 -20.90
N LEU A 43 -27.73 -7.81 -20.05
CA LEU A 43 -28.92 -8.70 -20.20
C LEU A 43 -30.24 -7.94 -20.09
N LEU A 44 -30.28 -6.84 -19.32
CA LEU A 44 -31.45 -5.98 -19.19
C LEU A 44 -31.55 -4.94 -20.31
N GLY A 45 -30.65 -4.95 -21.30
CA GLY A 45 -30.66 -4.04 -22.43
C GLY A 45 -30.37 -2.59 -22.05
N ARG A 46 -29.72 -2.32 -20.92
CA ARG A 46 -29.36 -0.96 -20.50
C ARG A 46 -28.21 -0.44 -21.37
N MET A 47 -28.28 0.84 -21.74
CA MET A 47 -27.20 1.49 -22.48
C MET A 47 -25.93 1.56 -21.61
N PRO A 48 -24.77 1.07 -22.08
CA PRO A 48 -23.54 1.13 -21.32
C PRO A 48 -23.05 2.57 -21.12
N SER A 49 -22.39 2.81 -20.01
CA SER A 49 -21.66 4.05 -19.72
C SER A 49 -20.21 3.99 -20.25
N ALA A 50 -19.34 4.87 -19.75
CA ALA A 50 -17.94 4.90 -20.13
C ALA A 50 -17.27 3.52 -19.99
N VAL A 51 -16.40 3.17 -20.97
CA VAL A 51 -15.64 1.93 -21.02
C VAL A 51 -16.51 0.65 -21.01
N GLY A 52 -17.84 0.78 -21.28
CA GLY A 52 -18.76 -0.35 -21.33
C GLY A 52 -19.33 -0.81 -19.99
N TYR A 53 -19.09 -0.07 -18.90
CA TYR A 53 -19.67 -0.37 -17.60
C TYR A 53 -21.16 -0.01 -17.51
N GLN A 54 -21.85 -0.58 -16.51
CA GLN A 54 -23.25 -0.27 -16.21
C GLN A 54 -23.42 1.18 -15.78
N PRO A 55 -24.55 1.83 -16.15
CA PRO A 55 -24.80 3.23 -15.79
C PRO A 55 -24.99 3.46 -14.29
N ASN A 56 -25.37 2.42 -13.55
CA ASN A 56 -25.59 2.43 -12.10
C ASN A 56 -24.42 1.83 -11.30
N LEU A 57 -23.19 1.83 -11.85
CA LEU A 57 -21.99 1.27 -11.20
C LEU A 57 -21.76 1.87 -9.81
N ALA A 58 -21.84 3.20 -9.69
CA ALA A 58 -21.61 3.89 -8.42
C ALA A 58 -22.67 3.53 -7.37
N ASP A 59 -23.92 3.41 -7.78
CA ASP A 59 -25.02 3.03 -6.88
C ASP A 59 -24.83 1.59 -6.37
N GLU A 60 -24.51 0.65 -7.26
CA GLU A 60 -24.29 -0.74 -6.89
C GLU A 60 -23.07 -0.89 -5.95
N MET A 61 -21.98 -0.17 -6.23
CA MET A 61 -20.80 -0.16 -5.39
C MET A 61 -21.11 0.47 -4.03
N GLY A 62 -21.80 1.60 -4.00
CA GLY A 62 -22.22 2.28 -2.77
C GLY A 62 -23.11 1.39 -1.90
N LEU A 63 -24.10 0.71 -2.47
CA LEU A 63 -24.97 -0.24 -1.75
C LEU A 63 -24.18 -1.38 -1.06
N LEU A 64 -23.05 -1.77 -1.58
CA LEU A 64 -22.17 -2.77 -0.95
C LEU A 64 -21.26 -2.11 0.08
N GLN A 65 -20.50 -1.10 -0.33
CA GLN A 65 -19.41 -0.53 0.46
C GLN A 65 -19.90 0.23 1.70
N GLU A 66 -20.99 0.99 1.62
CA GLU A 66 -21.51 1.78 2.74
C GLU A 66 -22.08 0.92 3.90
N ARG A 67 -22.31 -0.37 3.66
CA ARG A 67 -22.70 -1.34 4.71
C ARG A 67 -21.52 -1.87 5.51
N ILE A 68 -20.30 -1.69 4.99
CA ILE A 68 -19.04 -2.06 5.67
C ILE A 68 -18.69 -0.92 6.62
N THR A 69 -19.21 -0.99 7.83
CA THR A 69 -19.11 0.10 8.79
C THR A 69 -19.24 -0.41 10.24
N SER A 70 -18.93 0.46 11.19
CA SER A 70 -19.15 0.20 12.61
C SER A 70 -20.56 0.58 13.05
N THR A 71 -21.20 -0.25 13.84
CA THR A 71 -22.52 0.01 14.44
C THR A 71 -22.55 -0.47 15.88
N ARG A 72 -23.14 0.30 16.77
CA ARG A 72 -23.41 -0.10 18.18
C ARG A 72 -22.20 -0.67 18.92
N GLY A 73 -21.01 -0.18 18.63
CA GLY A 73 -19.78 -0.58 19.29
C GLY A 73 -19.04 -1.77 18.66
N HIS A 74 -19.57 -2.36 17.60
CA HIS A 74 -18.92 -3.42 16.82
C HIS A 74 -18.70 -3.00 15.37
N SER A 75 -17.68 -3.59 14.73
CA SER A 75 -17.21 -3.18 13.41
C SER A 75 -17.24 -4.30 12.39
N ILE A 76 -17.35 -3.92 11.10
CA ILE A 76 -16.90 -4.74 9.99
C ILE A 76 -15.69 -4.03 9.41
N THR A 77 -14.52 -4.67 9.50
CA THR A 77 -13.31 -4.24 8.81
C THR A 77 -13.14 -5.10 7.57
N SER A 78 -12.94 -4.49 6.41
CA SER A 78 -12.73 -5.25 5.18
C SER A 78 -11.30 -5.12 4.65
N MET A 79 -10.79 -6.23 4.10
CA MET A 79 -9.59 -6.26 3.29
C MET A 79 -9.99 -6.72 1.90
N GLN A 80 -9.82 -5.84 0.91
CA GLN A 80 -10.33 -6.03 -0.44
C GLN A 80 -9.19 -6.05 -1.45
N ALA A 81 -9.11 -7.13 -2.23
CA ALA A 81 -8.26 -7.14 -3.40
C ALA A 81 -8.98 -6.41 -4.54
N ILE A 82 -8.28 -5.47 -5.19
CA ILE A 82 -8.82 -4.68 -6.29
C ILE A 82 -7.94 -4.91 -7.52
N TYR A 83 -8.54 -5.47 -8.56
CA TYR A 83 -7.89 -5.57 -9.85
C TYR A 83 -8.04 -4.26 -10.61
N VAL A 84 -6.91 -3.71 -11.05
CA VAL A 84 -6.84 -2.50 -11.86
C VAL A 84 -6.52 -2.90 -13.31
N PRO A 85 -7.50 -2.84 -14.24
CA PRO A 85 -7.28 -3.21 -15.63
C PRO A 85 -6.20 -2.36 -16.29
N ALA A 86 -5.21 -3.02 -16.91
CA ALA A 86 -4.10 -2.36 -17.61
C ALA A 86 -3.31 -1.35 -16.77
N ASP A 87 -3.31 -1.50 -15.44
CA ASP A 87 -2.73 -0.55 -14.49
C ASP A 87 -3.31 0.88 -14.61
N ASP A 88 -4.53 1.00 -15.14
CA ASP A 88 -5.23 2.28 -15.32
C ASP A 88 -6.13 2.57 -14.10
N TYR A 89 -5.62 3.38 -13.18
CA TYR A 89 -6.35 3.82 -11.97
C TYR A 89 -7.52 4.77 -12.29
N THR A 90 -7.62 5.26 -13.53
CA THR A 90 -8.74 6.09 -13.98
C THR A 90 -9.92 5.27 -14.53
N ASP A 91 -9.74 3.95 -14.67
CA ASP A 91 -10.84 3.05 -15.02
C ASP A 91 -12.00 3.20 -14.03
N PRO A 92 -13.26 3.33 -14.49
CA PRO A 92 -14.42 3.61 -13.63
C PRO A 92 -14.62 2.61 -12.49
N ALA A 93 -14.26 1.32 -12.67
CA ALA A 93 -14.48 0.32 -11.63
C ALA A 93 -13.55 0.50 -10.44
N PRO A 94 -12.21 0.53 -10.58
CA PRO A 94 -11.32 0.83 -9.46
C PRO A 94 -11.53 2.25 -8.91
N ALA A 95 -11.71 3.26 -9.76
CA ALA A 95 -11.90 4.64 -9.32
C ALA A 95 -13.11 4.80 -8.40
N THR A 96 -14.26 4.18 -8.75
CA THR A 96 -15.44 4.16 -7.90
C THR A 96 -15.21 3.42 -6.60
N THR A 97 -14.45 2.31 -6.63
CA THR A 97 -14.14 1.54 -5.42
C THR A 97 -13.24 2.33 -4.47
N PHE A 98 -12.20 2.99 -4.99
CA PHE A 98 -11.25 3.76 -4.17
C PHE A 98 -11.91 4.88 -3.38
N ALA A 99 -12.99 5.47 -3.90
CA ALA A 99 -13.74 6.52 -3.21
C ALA A 99 -14.34 6.07 -1.86
N HIS A 100 -14.57 4.75 -1.68
CA HIS A 100 -15.15 4.17 -0.47
C HIS A 100 -14.10 3.61 0.50
N LEU A 101 -12.81 3.60 0.14
CA LEU A 101 -11.78 2.98 0.97
C LEU A 101 -11.17 3.98 1.96
N ASP A 102 -10.88 3.51 3.18
CA ASP A 102 -10.19 4.29 4.20
C ASP A 102 -8.66 4.22 4.07
N ALA A 103 -8.16 3.15 3.49
CA ALA A 103 -6.74 2.98 3.20
C ALA A 103 -6.55 2.21 1.90
N THR A 104 -5.51 2.58 1.16
CA THR A 104 -5.09 1.88 -0.07
C THR A 104 -3.63 1.48 0.04
N THR A 105 -3.33 0.26 -0.38
CA THR A 105 -1.97 -0.24 -0.57
C THR A 105 -1.79 -0.56 -2.03
N GLU A 106 -1.03 0.28 -2.73
CA GLU A 106 -0.84 0.16 -4.18
C GLU A 106 0.44 -0.60 -4.50
N LEU A 107 0.30 -1.64 -5.35
CA LEU A 107 1.43 -2.40 -5.87
C LEU A 107 1.89 -1.80 -7.20
N ASN A 108 3.21 -1.61 -7.32
CA ASN A 108 3.83 -0.98 -8.48
C ASN A 108 4.77 -1.95 -9.21
N ARG A 109 4.59 -2.09 -10.54
CA ARG A 109 5.42 -3.00 -11.36
C ARG A 109 6.85 -2.51 -11.51
N ASP A 110 7.09 -1.21 -11.52
CA ASP A 110 8.44 -0.65 -11.64
C ASP A 110 9.26 -0.94 -10.37
N ILE A 111 8.61 -0.89 -9.19
CA ILE A 111 9.24 -1.30 -7.94
C ILE A 111 9.57 -2.81 -7.96
N ALA A 112 8.63 -3.64 -8.43
CA ALA A 112 8.86 -5.07 -8.57
C ALA A 112 10.00 -5.39 -9.56
N SER A 113 10.11 -4.65 -10.67
CA SER A 113 11.15 -4.84 -11.68
C SER A 113 12.56 -4.55 -11.13
N ARG A 114 12.65 -3.69 -10.10
CA ARG A 114 13.90 -3.39 -9.38
C ARG A 114 14.25 -4.45 -8.32
N GLY A 115 13.42 -5.49 -8.16
CA GLY A 115 13.63 -6.55 -7.19
C GLY A 115 13.27 -6.17 -5.74
N LEU A 116 12.58 -5.06 -5.52
CA LEU A 116 12.15 -4.60 -4.21
C LEU A 116 10.78 -5.21 -3.86
N TYR A 117 10.74 -6.01 -2.80
CA TYR A 117 9.53 -6.68 -2.34
C TYR A 117 9.31 -6.47 -0.83
N PRO A 118 8.05 -6.28 -0.38
CA PRO A 118 6.83 -6.15 -1.19
C PRO A 118 6.87 -4.90 -2.07
N ALA A 119 6.37 -5.02 -3.32
CA ALA A 119 6.44 -3.96 -4.32
C ALA A 119 5.36 -2.88 -4.11
N ILE A 120 5.30 -2.33 -2.92
CA ILE A 120 4.33 -1.31 -2.51
C ILE A 120 4.88 0.07 -2.84
N ASP A 121 4.06 0.90 -3.48
CA ASP A 121 4.41 2.30 -3.73
C ASP A 121 4.00 3.16 -2.51
N PRO A 122 4.96 3.69 -1.74
CA PRO A 122 4.66 4.49 -0.55
C PRO A 122 4.13 5.88 -0.88
N LEU A 123 4.32 6.37 -2.10
CA LEU A 123 3.87 7.71 -2.52
C LEU A 123 2.39 7.72 -2.89
N THR A 124 1.90 6.65 -3.54
CA THR A 124 0.51 6.52 -3.97
C THR A 124 -0.39 5.86 -2.94
N SER A 125 0.19 5.02 -2.07
CA SER A 125 -0.53 4.40 -0.96
C SER A 125 -0.98 5.42 0.08
N THR A 126 -2.21 5.29 0.55
CA THR A 126 -2.82 6.25 1.49
C THR A 126 -3.51 5.57 2.66
N SER A 127 -3.68 6.31 3.76
CA SER A 127 -4.48 5.88 4.90
C SER A 127 -5.09 7.08 5.61
N ARG A 128 -6.39 7.04 5.89
CA ARG A 128 -7.08 8.10 6.65
C ARG A 128 -6.69 8.15 8.11
N ILE A 129 -6.23 7.03 8.67
CA ILE A 129 -5.76 6.99 10.06
C ILE A 129 -4.34 7.55 10.25
N LEU A 130 -3.64 7.90 9.18
CA LEU A 130 -2.36 8.61 9.28
C LEU A 130 -2.62 10.08 9.64
N ASP A 131 -3.02 10.30 10.87
CA ASP A 131 -3.35 11.59 11.49
C ASP A 131 -2.64 11.65 12.85
N PRO A 132 -2.00 12.76 13.23
CA PRO A 132 -1.24 12.86 14.48
C PRO A 132 -2.09 12.57 15.73
N LEU A 133 -3.39 12.85 15.69
CA LEU A 133 -4.30 12.55 16.80
C LEU A 133 -4.59 11.04 16.95
N ILE A 134 -4.36 10.26 15.92
CA ILE A 134 -4.63 8.80 15.92
C ILE A 134 -3.34 8.02 16.12
N VAL A 135 -2.32 8.28 15.27
CA VAL A 135 -1.07 7.50 15.28
C VAL A 135 0.03 8.12 16.14
N GLY A 136 -0.16 9.35 16.61
CA GLY A 136 0.83 10.13 17.35
C GLY A 136 1.72 10.97 16.44
N GLU A 137 2.27 12.04 17.03
CA GLU A 137 3.07 13.06 16.33
C GLU A 137 4.31 12.46 15.66
N GLU A 138 5.02 11.55 16.33
CA GLU A 138 6.27 10.96 15.83
C GLU A 138 6.03 10.10 14.60
N HIS A 139 5.08 9.18 14.66
CA HIS A 139 4.73 8.33 13.52
C HIS A 139 4.30 9.18 12.31
N TYR A 140 3.44 10.17 12.54
CA TYR A 140 2.98 11.08 11.49
C TYR A 140 4.13 11.86 10.85
N ARG A 141 5.02 12.43 11.67
CA ARG A 141 6.20 13.17 11.21
C ARG A 141 7.12 12.29 10.36
N VAL A 142 7.52 11.13 10.89
CA VAL A 142 8.43 10.21 10.20
C VAL A 142 7.86 9.74 8.87
N ALA A 143 6.58 9.36 8.82
CA ALA A 143 5.93 8.94 7.59
C ALA A 143 5.93 10.04 6.51
N ASN A 144 5.67 11.29 6.91
CA ASN A 144 5.69 12.41 5.98
C ASN A 144 7.11 12.79 5.54
N GLU A 145 8.11 12.70 6.41
CA GLU A 145 9.53 12.91 6.05
C GLU A 145 10.00 11.87 5.03
N VAL A 146 9.68 10.59 5.24
CA VAL A 146 9.97 9.52 4.26
C VAL A 146 9.34 9.84 2.91
N LYS A 147 8.05 10.19 2.90
CA LYS A 147 7.35 10.56 1.65
C LYS A 147 7.98 11.77 0.97
N ALA A 148 8.37 12.78 1.72
CA ALA A 148 9.01 13.98 1.18
C ALA A 148 10.37 13.66 0.52
N ILE A 149 11.20 12.83 1.16
CA ILE A 149 12.49 12.39 0.60
C ILE A 149 12.28 11.58 -0.68
N LEU A 150 11.36 10.63 -0.68
CA LEU A 150 11.06 9.80 -1.85
C LEU A 150 10.46 10.64 -2.99
N GLN A 151 9.58 11.58 -2.68
CA GLN A 151 8.99 12.48 -3.68
C GLN A 151 10.06 13.37 -4.33
N LYS A 152 10.94 13.96 -3.51
CA LYS A 152 12.05 14.76 -4.01
C LYS A 152 13.00 13.93 -4.88
N ASN A 153 13.32 12.71 -4.47
CA ASN A 153 14.11 11.78 -5.29
C ASN A 153 13.45 11.52 -6.64
N LYS A 154 12.13 11.28 -6.66
CA LYS A 154 11.38 11.06 -7.90
C LYS A 154 11.46 12.26 -8.84
N GLU A 155 11.38 13.48 -8.33
CA GLU A 155 11.52 14.71 -9.11
C GLU A 155 12.93 14.90 -9.68
N LEU A 156 13.95 14.40 -9.00
CA LEU A 156 15.34 14.46 -9.45
C LEU A 156 15.68 13.39 -10.50
N GLN A 157 14.88 12.33 -10.66
CA GLN A 157 15.20 11.21 -11.56
C GLN A 157 15.39 11.66 -13.02
N ASP A 158 14.58 12.59 -13.52
CA ASP A 158 14.71 13.10 -14.88
C ASP A 158 16.04 13.85 -15.09
N ILE A 159 16.47 14.60 -14.08
CA ILE A 159 17.76 15.31 -14.08
C ILE A 159 18.91 14.31 -14.02
N ILE A 160 18.80 13.30 -13.14
CA ILE A 160 19.80 12.24 -13.00
C ILE A 160 19.97 11.44 -14.27
N ALA A 161 18.87 11.15 -14.97
CA ALA A 161 18.90 10.40 -16.23
C ALA A 161 19.64 11.14 -17.34
N ILE A 162 19.63 12.48 -17.35
CA ILE A 162 20.27 13.31 -18.37
C ILE A 162 21.70 13.68 -18.00
N LEU A 163 21.93 14.12 -16.78
CA LEU A 163 23.19 14.73 -16.34
C LEU A 163 24.03 13.81 -15.42
N GLY A 164 23.44 12.79 -14.84
CA GLY A 164 24.08 11.96 -13.82
C GLY A 164 23.95 12.53 -12.40
N VAL A 165 24.20 11.71 -11.40
CA VAL A 165 24.11 12.09 -9.97
C VAL A 165 25.20 13.09 -9.59
N ASP A 166 26.36 13.03 -10.23
CA ASP A 166 27.54 13.84 -9.89
C ASP A 166 27.32 15.36 -10.14
N GLU A 167 26.44 15.70 -11.07
CA GLU A 167 26.09 17.09 -11.42
C GLU A 167 25.05 17.72 -10.47
N LEU A 168 24.48 16.95 -9.54
CA LEU A 168 23.55 17.47 -8.56
C LEU A 168 24.29 18.29 -7.48
N GLY A 169 23.58 19.26 -6.89
CA GLY A 169 24.05 19.94 -5.69
C GLY A 169 24.21 18.99 -4.49
N GLU A 170 25.07 19.31 -3.54
CA GLU A 170 25.38 18.43 -2.41
C GLU A 170 24.14 18.07 -1.57
N GLU A 171 23.17 19.00 -1.43
CA GLU A 171 21.90 18.74 -0.75
C GLU A 171 21.04 17.70 -1.50
N ASP A 172 20.95 17.83 -2.83
CA ASP A 172 20.19 16.90 -3.66
C ASP A 172 20.86 15.54 -3.72
N LYS A 173 22.19 15.45 -3.76
CA LYS A 173 22.94 14.20 -3.64
C LYS A 173 22.62 13.46 -2.34
N LEU A 174 22.59 14.21 -1.23
CA LEU A 174 22.25 13.64 0.07
C LEU A 174 20.83 13.07 0.08
N VAL A 175 19.85 13.79 -0.47
CA VAL A 175 18.47 13.34 -0.61
C VAL A 175 18.40 12.05 -1.44
N VAL A 176 19.08 11.98 -2.58
CA VAL A 176 19.12 10.77 -3.43
C VAL A 176 19.72 9.58 -2.70
N HIS A 177 20.82 9.77 -1.96
CA HIS A 177 21.45 8.70 -1.18
C HIS A 177 20.56 8.20 -0.05
N ARG A 178 19.87 9.10 0.67
CA ARG A 178 18.89 8.72 1.69
C ARG A 178 17.69 8.01 1.10
N ALA A 179 17.16 8.52 -0.01
CA ALA A 179 16.04 7.88 -0.72
C ALA A 179 16.35 6.45 -1.13
N ARG A 180 17.55 6.18 -1.67
CA ARG A 180 17.98 4.83 -2.01
C ARG A 180 18.03 3.89 -0.80
N ARG A 181 18.56 4.37 0.35
CA ARG A 181 18.54 3.58 1.60
C ARG A 181 17.12 3.31 2.08
N ILE A 182 16.25 4.32 2.02
CA ILE A 182 14.83 4.18 2.37
C ILE A 182 14.16 3.16 1.45
N GLU A 183 14.36 3.22 0.14
CA GLU A 183 13.81 2.24 -0.81
C GLU A 183 14.30 0.81 -0.51
N GLN A 184 15.58 0.64 -0.18
CA GLN A 184 16.13 -0.65 0.20
C GLN A 184 15.54 -1.14 1.53
N PHE A 185 15.40 -0.25 2.52
CA PHE A 185 14.87 -0.58 3.85
C PHE A 185 13.36 -0.87 3.84
N LEU A 186 12.62 -0.39 2.83
CA LEU A 186 11.23 -0.77 2.57
C LEU A 186 11.11 -2.20 2.04
N SER A 187 12.19 -2.79 1.50
CA SER A 187 12.20 -4.19 1.11
C SER A 187 12.30 -5.08 2.35
N GLN A 188 11.52 -6.17 2.37
CA GLN A 188 11.44 -7.04 3.53
C GLN A 188 11.27 -8.50 3.13
N ASN A 189 11.92 -9.38 3.88
CA ASN A 189 11.72 -10.81 3.72
C ASN A 189 10.35 -11.22 4.25
N THR A 190 9.53 -11.83 3.41
CA THR A 190 8.21 -12.32 3.79
C THR A 190 8.25 -13.84 4.06
N TYR A 191 7.45 -14.31 5.02
CA TYR A 191 7.30 -15.74 5.30
C TYR A 191 6.81 -16.54 4.10
N THR A 192 5.99 -15.93 3.23
CA THR A 192 5.50 -16.56 2.01
C THR A 192 6.58 -16.79 0.98
N ALA A 193 7.60 -15.95 0.94
CA ALA A 193 8.73 -16.05 0.00
C ALA A 193 9.86 -16.98 0.51
N GLU A 194 9.88 -17.34 1.78
CA GLU A 194 10.95 -18.12 2.42
C GLU A 194 11.32 -19.40 1.66
N LYS A 195 10.32 -20.12 1.15
CA LYS A 195 10.53 -21.34 0.36
C LYS A 195 11.28 -21.13 -0.95
N PHE A 196 11.23 -19.91 -1.49
CA PHE A 196 11.86 -19.54 -2.77
C PHE A 196 13.20 -18.84 -2.56
N THR A 197 13.27 -17.96 -1.58
CA THR A 197 14.47 -17.14 -1.30
C THR A 197 15.46 -17.85 -0.39
N GLN A 198 15.02 -18.85 0.37
CA GLN A 198 15.76 -19.52 1.44
C GLN A 198 16.18 -18.58 2.58
N VAL A 199 15.59 -17.40 2.66
CA VAL A 199 15.79 -16.42 3.72
C VAL A 199 14.56 -16.42 4.61
N PRO A 200 14.71 -16.57 5.95
CA PRO A 200 13.57 -16.54 6.87
C PRO A 200 12.77 -15.24 6.78
N GLY A 201 11.46 -15.34 6.87
CA GLY A 201 10.60 -14.17 6.98
C GLY A 201 10.88 -13.39 8.27
N SER A 202 10.64 -12.09 8.25
CA SER A 202 10.80 -11.22 9.42
C SER A 202 9.51 -10.47 9.74
N THR A 203 9.27 -10.25 11.03
CA THR A 203 8.21 -9.37 11.53
C THR A 203 8.85 -8.29 12.36
N VAL A 204 8.64 -7.04 12.00
CA VAL A 204 9.20 -5.87 12.69
C VAL A 204 8.09 -5.18 13.46
N PRO A 205 8.25 -4.93 14.78
CA PRO A 205 7.31 -4.12 15.54
C PRO A 205 7.18 -2.71 14.97
N LEU A 206 6.00 -2.11 15.08
CA LEU A 206 5.75 -0.77 14.55
C LEU A 206 6.69 0.28 15.15
N ALA A 207 6.99 0.18 16.45
CA ALA A 207 7.91 1.08 17.13
C ALA A 207 9.31 1.05 16.51
N ASP A 208 9.84 -0.15 16.25
CA ASP A 208 11.17 -0.33 15.65
C ASP A 208 11.19 0.15 14.19
N THR A 209 10.08 0.00 13.48
CA THR A 209 9.90 0.56 12.12
C THR A 209 9.98 2.07 12.15
N ILE A 210 9.25 2.74 13.06
CA ILE A 210 9.24 4.20 13.19
C ILE A 210 10.65 4.70 13.57
N GLU A 211 11.30 4.07 14.54
CA GLU A 211 12.66 4.41 14.95
C GLU A 211 13.65 4.25 13.79
N GLY A 212 13.55 3.16 13.04
CA GLY A 212 14.41 2.88 11.89
C GLY A 212 14.32 3.95 10.83
N PHE A 213 13.11 4.31 10.43
CA PHE A 213 12.91 5.38 9.45
C PHE A 213 13.25 6.76 9.99
N SER A 214 13.05 7.03 11.28
CA SER A 214 13.49 8.28 11.92
C SER A 214 15.00 8.48 11.81
N LYS A 215 15.78 7.42 12.06
CA LYS A 215 17.26 7.46 11.93
C LYS A 215 17.71 7.59 10.47
N LEU A 216 17.00 7.00 9.53
CA LEU A 216 17.24 7.19 8.10
C LEU A 216 16.99 8.64 7.66
N CYS A 217 15.90 9.25 8.10
CA CYS A 217 15.57 10.63 7.77
C CYS A 217 16.51 11.63 8.41
N SER A 218 16.89 11.43 9.69
CA SER A 218 17.83 12.30 10.41
C SER A 218 19.27 12.25 9.89
N GLY A 219 19.63 11.14 9.22
CA GLY A 219 20.99 10.94 8.69
C GLY A 219 21.96 10.26 9.63
N GLU A 220 21.52 9.76 10.77
CA GLU A 220 22.38 9.02 11.70
C GLU A 220 23.09 7.83 11.05
N VAL A 221 22.45 7.22 10.06
CA VAL A 221 22.92 6.03 9.34
C VAL A 221 23.47 6.34 7.94
N ASP A 222 23.73 7.61 7.61
CA ASP A 222 24.23 8.01 6.29
C ASP A 222 25.62 7.43 5.96
N HIS A 223 26.37 6.99 6.99
CA HIS A 223 27.69 6.34 6.84
C HIS A 223 27.59 4.86 6.41
N ILE A 224 26.39 4.25 6.48
CA ILE A 224 26.18 2.84 6.14
C ILE A 224 25.88 2.71 4.64
N PRO A 225 26.52 1.78 3.89
CA PRO A 225 26.23 1.52 2.49
C PRO A 225 24.78 1.11 2.26
N GLU A 226 24.19 1.54 1.15
CA GLU A 226 22.79 1.24 0.81
C GLU A 226 22.47 -0.26 0.75
N GLN A 227 23.44 -1.09 0.34
CA GLN A 227 23.28 -2.54 0.24
C GLN A 227 23.01 -3.22 1.59
N ALA A 228 23.46 -2.62 2.70
CA ALA A 228 23.21 -3.15 4.05
C ALA A 228 21.72 -3.11 4.44
N PHE A 229 20.93 -2.27 3.78
CA PHE A 229 19.51 -2.07 4.04
C PHE A 229 18.59 -2.99 3.21
N PHE A 230 19.14 -3.79 2.31
CA PHE A 230 18.35 -4.62 1.42
C PHE A 230 17.85 -5.90 2.10
N ASN A 231 16.55 -6.18 1.99
CA ASN A 231 15.90 -7.39 2.53
C ASN A 231 16.21 -7.65 4.00
N VAL A 232 16.06 -6.65 4.82
CA VAL A 232 16.27 -6.71 6.27
C VAL A 232 14.94 -6.61 7.01
N GLY A 233 14.94 -6.96 8.30
CA GLY A 233 13.82 -6.67 9.20
C GLY A 233 13.94 -5.25 9.77
N GLY A 234 14.68 -5.12 10.86
CA GLY A 234 14.93 -3.84 11.54
C GLY A 234 16.36 -3.34 11.38
N LEU A 235 16.69 -2.25 12.09
CA LEU A 235 18.04 -1.67 12.07
C LEU A 235 19.12 -2.61 12.62
N ASP A 236 18.78 -3.51 13.52
CA ASP A 236 19.73 -4.50 14.06
C ASP A 236 20.28 -5.41 12.94
N ASP A 237 19.43 -5.76 11.98
CA ASP A 237 19.84 -6.53 10.81
C ASP A 237 20.76 -5.70 9.90
N VAL A 238 20.45 -4.40 9.72
CA VAL A 238 21.30 -3.48 8.97
C VAL A 238 22.71 -3.39 9.58
N MET A 239 22.78 -3.23 10.90
CA MET A 239 24.07 -3.14 11.61
C MET A 239 24.87 -4.43 11.47
N ARG A 240 24.22 -5.59 11.59
CA ARG A 240 24.86 -6.89 11.37
C ARG A 240 25.39 -7.04 9.95
N ASN A 241 24.59 -6.68 8.93
CA ASN A 241 25.02 -6.70 7.54
C ASN A 241 26.22 -5.77 7.30
N TYR A 242 26.19 -4.59 7.91
CA TYR A 242 27.29 -3.63 7.81
C TYR A 242 28.59 -4.16 8.42
N GLU A 243 28.53 -4.80 9.59
CA GLU A 243 29.70 -5.45 10.21
C GLU A 243 30.25 -6.60 9.36
N GLU A 244 29.37 -7.36 8.70
CA GLU A 244 29.78 -8.45 7.80
C GLU A 244 30.46 -7.92 6.52
N MET A 245 30.03 -6.78 6.00
CA MET A 245 30.64 -6.12 4.83
C MET A 245 32.05 -5.54 5.12
N GLN A 246 32.38 -5.31 6.40
CA GLN A 246 33.69 -4.80 6.80
C GLN A 246 34.74 -5.89 7.04
N LYS A 247 34.32 -7.16 7.08
CA LYS A 247 35.21 -8.33 7.26
C LYS A 247 35.77 -8.83 5.95
#